data_77cde24683217473d61af17677e514c3
#
_entry.id   77cde24683217473d61af17677e514c3
#
_cell.length_a   1.000
_cell.length_b   1.000
_cell.length_c   1.000
_cell.angle_alpha   90.00
_cell.angle_beta   90.00
_cell.angle_gamma   90.00
#
_symmetry.space_group_name_H-M   'P 1'
#
loop_
_entity.id
_entity.type
_entity.pdbx_description
1 polymer ?
#
loop_
_entity_poly.entity_id
_entity_poly.type
_entity_poly.pdbx_seq_one_letter_code
_entity_poly.pdbx_strand_id
1 'polypeptide(L)'
;MIFYIRRFCAISLALTCFGHLSVSAQQAPEHKYKPDGYSIVTIETPKDVRFHATGLDTDKHGIVYVATRFGDVWRFENNEWTKFAEGLHEATGILIDDDGSVVVAHKPELTRLIDANEDGVADEYQYLSGGWDFHDNYHEFTFGPVKTGNGSYYGTLNLSHNDPNAFKMGAMGSSGGYRGFAFEVNAKGEFSPFAWGLRSPAGIGASPTGELFFTDNQGDWVPTSKLHLLKKGKFYGHPVSLIEVDGFTKESIQALSLDALEEMSETPVVWIPHGEVASSPGNPEWDTTAGSFGPFKNQIFIGDQTQSNIFRVLLDKVNGEYQGAVINFMNKFQSGNIRLDFDKKGQLWVGQTARGWGAKGGKPFGLQKVVWDGTNPFELLDIKLTKSGFSLSFTDELDASSVVKASLSAQQWGYKYSGNYGSPKIDLKSLDIASVTLQADGKTIDITLPLMAKQVIQIDFTGLRDKSGRSVSVDKVYYTLNQLISAQ
;
A
#
# COMPACT_ATOMS: atom_id res chain seq x y z
N MET A 1 74.76 -30.85 -35.92
CA MET A 1 74.70 -29.53 -36.52
C MET A 1 73.56 -29.57 -37.56
N ILE A 2 72.33 -29.42 -37.14
CA ILE A 2 71.16 -29.44 -38.00
C ILE A 2 70.26 -28.28 -37.56
N PHE A 3 70.04 -27.31 -38.46
CA PHE A 3 69.20 -26.14 -38.29
C PHE A 3 67.76 -26.53 -38.49
N TYR A 4 66.83 -26.17 -37.52
CA TYR A 4 65.38 -26.17 -37.70
C TYR A 4 64.91 -24.76 -37.92
N ILE A 5 64.35 -24.52 -39.08
CA ILE A 5 63.63 -23.27 -39.43
C ILE A 5 62.18 -23.39 -38.94
N ARG A 6 61.76 -22.52 -38.01
CA ARG A 6 60.32 -22.35 -37.63
C ARG A 6 59.74 -21.29 -38.48
N ARG A 7 58.72 -21.68 -39.25
CA ARG A 7 57.79 -20.77 -39.92
C ARG A 7 56.78 -20.20 -38.90
N PHE A 8 56.68 -18.88 -38.80
CA PHE A 8 55.63 -18.20 -38.08
C PHE A 8 54.44 -18.03 -39.03
N CYS A 9 53.27 -18.61 -38.71
CA CYS A 9 51.97 -18.25 -39.29
C CYS A 9 51.41 -17.07 -38.50
N ALA A 10 51.28 -15.93 -39.13
CA ALA A 10 50.53 -14.78 -38.60
C ALA A 10 49.04 -15.04 -38.81
N ILE A 11 48.34 -15.26 -37.70
CA ILE A 11 46.87 -15.28 -37.70
C ILE A 11 46.41 -13.85 -37.44
N SER A 12 45.85 -13.20 -38.45
CA SER A 12 45.18 -11.89 -38.30
C SER A 12 43.85 -12.09 -37.59
N LEU A 13 43.76 -11.65 -36.33
CA LEU A 13 42.50 -11.57 -35.59
C LEU A 13 41.80 -10.28 -36.01
N ALA A 14 40.72 -10.40 -36.79
CA ALA A 14 39.79 -9.29 -37.03
C ALA A 14 38.91 -9.10 -35.80
N LEU A 15 39.18 -8.07 -34.98
CA LEU A 15 38.30 -7.60 -33.91
C LEU A 15 37.11 -6.91 -34.56
N THR A 16 35.97 -7.60 -34.65
CA THR A 16 34.68 -6.96 -34.90
C THR A 16 34.22 -6.30 -33.60
N CYS A 17 34.38 -4.98 -33.50
CA CYS A 17 33.75 -4.17 -32.46
C CYS A 17 32.22 -4.17 -32.67
N PHE A 18 31.48 -5.02 -31.97
CA PHE A 18 30.06 -4.83 -31.76
C PHE A 18 29.89 -3.66 -30.78
N GLY A 19 29.65 -2.48 -31.32
CA GLY A 19 29.18 -1.35 -30.54
C GLY A 19 27.83 -1.67 -29.95
N HIS A 20 27.76 -1.96 -28.65
CA HIS A 20 26.49 -1.95 -27.90
C HIS A 20 26.01 -0.50 -27.87
N LEU A 21 25.10 -0.15 -28.79
CA LEU A 21 24.26 1.03 -28.65
C LEU A 21 23.37 0.78 -27.42
N SER A 22 23.84 1.23 -26.26
CA SER A 22 22.98 1.42 -25.09
C SER A 22 21.99 2.51 -25.44
N VAL A 23 20.81 2.12 -25.90
CA VAL A 23 19.65 3.04 -25.95
C VAL A 23 19.34 3.33 -24.49
N SER A 24 19.87 4.44 -23.98
CA SER A 24 19.40 5.04 -22.75
C SER A 24 17.95 5.40 -22.99
N ALA A 25 17.02 4.58 -22.48
CA ALA A 25 15.63 4.98 -22.38
C ALA A 25 15.61 6.25 -21.53
N GLN A 26 15.41 7.38 -22.20
CA GLN A 26 15.23 8.67 -21.53
C GLN A 26 13.97 8.53 -20.69
N GLN A 27 14.14 8.33 -19.37
CA GLN A 27 13.01 8.30 -18.45
C GLN A 27 12.24 9.61 -18.64
N ALA A 28 10.95 9.47 -18.97
CA ALA A 28 10.05 10.63 -19.01
C ALA A 28 10.19 11.39 -17.68
N PRO A 29 10.18 12.74 -17.70
CA PRO A 29 10.30 13.52 -16.49
C PRO A 29 9.23 13.06 -15.49
N GLU A 30 9.68 12.70 -14.29
CA GLU A 30 8.81 12.20 -13.23
C GLU A 30 7.80 13.29 -12.85
N HIS A 31 6.52 13.00 -13.03
CA HIS A 31 5.45 13.94 -12.72
C HIS A 31 5.47 14.30 -11.22
N LYS A 32 5.40 15.59 -10.89
CA LYS A 32 5.35 16.06 -9.50
C LYS A 32 3.90 16.19 -9.08
N TYR A 33 3.44 15.32 -8.20
CA TYR A 33 2.14 15.43 -7.55
C TYR A 33 2.30 16.21 -6.25
N LYS A 34 1.59 17.31 -6.14
CA LYS A 34 1.58 18.16 -4.93
C LYS A 34 0.33 19.04 -4.98
N PRO A 35 -0.75 18.68 -4.26
CA PRO A 35 -1.92 19.52 -4.17
C PRO A 35 -1.59 20.88 -3.51
N ASP A 36 -2.27 21.93 -3.94
CA ASP A 36 -2.13 23.27 -3.34
C ASP A 36 -2.44 23.22 -1.85
N GLY A 37 -1.75 24.01 -1.06
CA GLY A 37 -1.91 24.08 0.38
C GLY A 37 -1.19 22.97 1.17
N TYR A 38 -0.68 21.92 0.51
CA TYR A 38 0.04 20.84 1.20
C TYR A 38 1.55 21.00 1.10
N SER A 39 2.25 20.65 2.18
CA SER A 39 3.71 20.67 2.22
C SER A 39 4.27 19.51 3.04
N ILE A 40 5.50 19.08 2.69
CA ILE A 40 6.24 18.05 3.40
C ILE A 40 7.21 18.71 4.36
N VAL A 41 7.13 18.35 5.64
CA VAL A 41 8.04 18.79 6.69
C VAL A 41 8.91 17.61 7.12
N THR A 42 10.22 17.78 7.10
CA THR A 42 11.17 16.75 7.54
C THR A 42 11.42 16.89 9.03
N ILE A 43 11.37 15.77 9.75
CA ILE A 43 11.70 15.66 11.16
C ILE A 43 13.11 15.08 11.26
N GLU A 44 14.01 15.77 11.96
CA GLU A 44 15.35 15.25 12.21
C GLU A 44 15.27 14.02 13.12
N THR A 45 15.84 12.91 12.67
CA THR A 45 15.87 11.66 13.44
C THR A 45 17.03 11.64 14.42
N PRO A 46 17.02 10.80 15.46
CA PRO A 46 18.12 10.67 16.40
C PRO A 46 19.45 10.43 15.69
N LYS A 47 20.52 11.10 16.15
CA LYS A 47 21.86 10.97 15.56
C LYS A 47 22.41 9.55 15.77
N ASP A 48 23.16 9.05 14.80
CA ASP A 48 23.83 7.75 14.83
C ASP A 48 22.89 6.54 14.96
N VAL A 49 21.59 6.73 14.72
CA VAL A 49 20.56 5.69 14.70
C VAL A 49 20.14 5.37 13.28
N ARG A 50 20.08 4.07 12.93
CA ARG A 50 19.48 3.60 11.69
C ARG A 50 17.95 3.62 11.82
N PHE A 51 17.35 4.79 11.64
CA PHE A 51 15.96 5.10 11.98
C PHE A 51 14.97 4.64 10.90
N HIS A 52 14.94 3.33 10.61
CA HIS A 52 13.95 2.73 9.70
C HIS A 52 12.59 2.66 10.41
N ALA A 53 11.78 3.69 10.25
CA ALA A 53 10.47 3.82 10.87
C ALA A 53 9.48 2.84 10.23
N THR A 54 9.18 1.75 10.91
CA THR A 54 8.33 0.64 10.45
C THR A 54 7.06 0.44 11.27
N GLY A 55 6.92 1.15 12.38
CA GLY A 55 5.69 1.34 13.15
C GLY A 55 5.55 2.82 13.50
N LEU A 56 4.34 3.34 13.49
CA LEU A 56 4.04 4.75 13.76
C LEU A 56 2.64 4.87 14.34
N ASP A 57 2.51 5.57 15.46
CA ASP A 57 1.23 5.92 16.08
C ASP A 57 1.38 7.19 16.92
N THR A 58 0.29 7.93 17.08
CA THR A 58 0.25 9.19 17.85
C THR A 58 -0.76 9.10 18.99
N ASP A 59 -0.34 9.45 20.20
CA ASP A 59 -1.20 9.40 21.36
C ASP A 59 -2.22 10.55 21.43
N LYS A 60 -3.10 10.47 22.43
CA LYS A 60 -4.12 11.52 22.68
C LYS A 60 -3.53 12.89 23.07
N HIS A 61 -2.26 12.98 23.43
CA HIS A 61 -1.54 14.21 23.79
C HIS A 61 -0.74 14.78 22.61
N GLY A 62 -0.64 14.03 21.50
CA GLY A 62 0.13 14.40 20.31
C GLY A 62 1.60 13.99 20.37
N ILE A 63 1.92 13.06 21.27
CA ILE A 63 3.24 12.42 21.32
C ILE A 63 3.28 11.37 20.23
N VAL A 64 4.35 11.36 19.45
CA VAL A 64 4.54 10.41 18.34
C VAL A 64 5.43 9.27 18.80
N TYR A 65 4.97 8.05 18.64
CA TYR A 65 5.76 6.85 18.88
C TYR A 65 6.16 6.20 17.58
N VAL A 66 7.42 5.83 17.47
CA VAL A 66 8.01 5.23 16.26
C VAL A 66 8.73 3.95 16.63
N ALA A 67 8.23 2.83 16.14
CA ALA A 67 8.97 1.57 16.19
C ALA A 67 9.91 1.50 14.98
N THR A 68 11.18 1.15 15.25
CA THR A 68 12.18 0.96 14.21
C THR A 68 12.38 -0.52 13.91
N ARG A 69 12.73 -0.83 12.66
CA ARG A 69 13.02 -2.21 12.25
C ARG A 69 14.16 -2.86 13.03
N PHE A 70 14.97 -2.10 13.73
CA PHE A 70 16.06 -2.62 14.57
C PHE A 70 15.65 -2.90 16.00
N GLY A 71 14.35 -2.75 16.32
CA GLY A 71 13.77 -3.15 17.59
C GLY A 71 13.77 -2.08 18.68
N ASP A 72 14.06 -0.84 18.31
CA ASP A 72 13.87 0.31 19.20
C ASP A 72 12.48 0.89 19.00
N VAL A 73 11.89 1.40 20.09
CA VAL A 73 10.75 2.30 20.08
C VAL A 73 11.20 3.67 20.58
N TRP A 74 10.89 4.69 19.80
CA TRP A 74 11.24 6.07 20.08
C TRP A 74 9.99 6.91 20.30
N ARG A 75 10.06 7.83 21.25
CA ARG A 75 9.02 8.80 21.59
C ARG A 75 9.49 10.19 21.18
N PHE A 76 8.65 10.92 20.45
CA PHE A 76 8.93 12.28 19.98
C PHE A 76 7.91 13.25 20.59
N GLU A 77 8.40 14.17 21.39
CA GLU A 77 7.61 15.19 22.07
C GLU A 77 8.40 16.49 22.16
N ASN A 78 7.76 17.64 21.96
CA ASN A 78 8.38 18.98 22.06
C ASN A 78 9.67 19.14 21.26
N ASN A 79 9.77 18.51 20.05
CA ASN A 79 10.95 18.41 19.19
C ASN A 79 12.15 17.66 19.81
N GLU A 80 11.94 16.86 20.81
CA GLU A 80 12.96 16.02 21.44
C GLU A 80 12.62 14.52 21.30
N TRP A 81 13.67 13.71 21.19
CA TRP A 81 13.58 12.26 21.09
C TRP A 81 13.99 11.61 22.41
N THR A 82 13.15 10.70 22.90
CA THR A 82 13.47 9.78 24.00
C THR A 82 13.37 8.36 23.49
N LYS A 83 14.33 7.49 23.82
CA LYS A 83 14.20 6.06 23.54
C LYS A 83 13.25 5.48 24.58
N PHE A 84 12.06 5.05 24.14
CA PHE A 84 11.02 4.49 24.97
C PHE A 84 11.26 3.02 25.34
N ALA A 85 11.71 2.22 24.35
CA ALA A 85 12.01 0.80 24.52
C ALA A 85 13.06 0.33 23.52
N GLU A 86 13.70 -0.82 23.79
CA GLU A 86 14.65 -1.46 22.90
C GLU A 86 14.61 -3.00 23.02
N GLY A 87 15.31 -3.71 22.14
CA GLY A 87 15.47 -5.16 22.23
C GLY A 87 14.36 -5.97 21.56
N LEU A 88 13.44 -5.32 20.84
CA LEU A 88 12.40 -6.01 20.08
C LEU A 88 12.95 -6.58 18.75
N HIS A 89 12.42 -7.70 18.29
CA HIS A 89 12.95 -8.38 17.11
C HIS A 89 12.22 -7.95 15.81
N GLU A 90 12.84 -7.07 15.01
CA GLU A 90 12.27 -6.55 13.77
C GLU A 90 10.84 -6.00 13.94
N ALA A 91 10.70 -4.98 14.80
CA ALA A 91 9.42 -4.33 15.01
C ALA A 91 8.90 -3.68 13.73
N THR A 92 7.66 -3.99 13.35
CA THR A 92 7.05 -3.57 12.07
C THR A 92 5.66 -2.97 12.23
N GLY A 93 5.24 -2.72 13.48
CA GLY A 93 4.03 -2.00 13.78
C GLY A 93 3.93 -1.65 15.26
N ILE A 94 3.12 -0.65 15.56
CA ILE A 94 2.91 -0.10 16.89
C ILE A 94 1.48 0.39 17.01
N LEU A 95 0.91 0.28 18.19
CA LEU A 95 -0.40 0.80 18.54
C LEU A 95 -0.35 1.32 19.99
N ILE A 96 -0.83 2.53 20.21
CA ILE A 96 -1.04 3.07 21.55
C ILE A 96 -2.44 2.65 21.99
N ASP A 97 -2.50 1.84 23.04
CA ASP A 97 -3.76 1.32 23.57
C ASP A 97 -4.51 2.37 24.40
N ASP A 98 -5.80 2.11 24.67
CA ASP A 98 -6.70 3.03 25.38
C ASP A 98 -6.19 3.36 26.81
N ASP A 99 -5.46 2.43 27.43
CA ASP A 99 -4.85 2.59 28.76
C ASP A 99 -3.50 3.33 28.75
N GLY A 100 -3.01 3.71 27.56
CA GLY A 100 -1.74 4.39 27.36
C GLY A 100 -0.55 3.45 27.21
N SER A 101 -0.72 2.14 27.35
CA SER A 101 0.32 1.17 27.02
C SER A 101 0.59 1.11 25.52
N VAL A 102 1.78 0.69 25.15
CA VAL A 102 2.20 0.63 23.74
C VAL A 102 2.31 -0.84 23.33
N VAL A 103 1.49 -1.26 22.36
CA VAL A 103 1.53 -2.61 21.81
C VAL A 103 2.35 -2.62 20.53
N VAL A 104 3.39 -3.45 20.48
CA VAL A 104 4.29 -3.55 19.34
C VAL A 104 4.15 -4.92 18.69
N ALA A 105 3.91 -4.91 17.36
CA ALA A 105 4.05 -6.10 16.54
C ALA A 105 5.51 -6.24 16.10
N HIS A 106 6.13 -7.32 16.52
CA HIS A 106 7.46 -7.67 16.06
C HIS A 106 7.52 -9.15 15.69
N LYS A 107 8.62 -9.60 15.11
CA LYS A 107 8.65 -10.89 14.39
C LYS A 107 8.05 -12.08 15.16
N PRO A 108 8.38 -12.34 16.44
CA PRO A 108 7.86 -13.49 17.18
C PRO A 108 6.47 -13.29 17.80
N GLU A 109 6.07 -12.03 18.11
CA GLU A 109 4.92 -11.82 19.01
C GLU A 109 4.37 -10.39 18.99
N LEU A 110 3.25 -10.19 19.68
CA LEU A 110 2.82 -8.89 20.16
C LEU A 110 3.32 -8.71 21.61
N THR A 111 4.07 -7.64 21.85
CA THR A 111 4.55 -7.25 23.18
C THR A 111 3.87 -5.96 23.61
N ARG A 112 3.36 -5.93 24.85
CA ARG A 112 2.84 -4.73 25.50
C ARG A 112 3.95 -4.10 26.32
N LEU A 113 4.22 -2.83 26.09
CA LEU A 113 5.20 -2.00 26.78
C LEU A 113 4.45 -1.05 27.71
N ILE A 114 4.87 -0.99 28.97
CA ILE A 114 4.23 -0.17 30.01
C ILE A 114 5.29 0.72 30.65
N ASP A 115 5.02 2.02 30.69
CA ASP A 115 5.75 3.02 31.44
C ASP A 115 4.98 3.24 32.77
N ALA A 116 5.36 2.49 33.79
CA ALA A 116 4.62 2.44 35.07
C ALA A 116 4.92 3.64 35.97
N ASN A 117 6.07 4.30 35.79
CA ASN A 117 6.51 5.44 36.57
C ASN A 117 6.34 6.79 35.85
N GLU A 118 5.85 6.77 34.60
CA GLU A 118 5.57 7.93 33.75
C GLU A 118 6.84 8.79 33.42
N ASP A 119 8.02 8.14 33.35
CA ASP A 119 9.26 8.86 33.01
C ASP A 119 9.55 8.92 31.51
N GLY A 120 8.72 8.30 30.70
CA GLY A 120 8.84 8.25 29.22
C GLY A 120 9.69 7.10 28.71
N VAL A 121 9.97 6.10 29.56
CA VAL A 121 10.69 4.87 29.24
C VAL A 121 9.88 3.67 29.73
N ALA A 122 9.78 2.62 28.93
CA ALA A 122 9.04 1.43 29.33
C ALA A 122 9.76 0.66 30.46
N ASP A 123 9.08 0.47 31.59
CA ASP A 123 9.55 -0.33 32.74
C ASP A 123 9.27 -1.81 32.55
N GLU A 124 8.15 -2.15 31.87
CA GLU A 124 7.67 -3.51 31.73
C GLU A 124 7.46 -3.90 30.28
N TYR A 125 7.88 -5.12 29.96
CA TYR A 125 7.66 -5.78 28.65
C TYR A 125 6.81 -7.02 28.91
N GLN A 126 5.54 -6.95 28.56
CA GLN A 126 4.59 -8.03 28.77
C GLN A 126 4.33 -8.77 27.47
N TYR A 127 4.54 -10.09 27.43
CA TYR A 127 4.06 -10.94 26.37
C TYR A 127 2.54 -10.84 26.28
N LEU A 128 2.03 -10.34 25.15
CA LEU A 128 0.59 -10.25 24.93
C LEU A 128 0.07 -11.48 24.21
N SER A 129 0.70 -11.84 23.10
CA SER A 129 0.35 -13.02 22.32
C SER A 129 1.38 -13.32 21.23
N GLY A 130 1.55 -14.60 20.91
CA GLY A 130 2.28 -15.12 19.75
C GLY A 130 1.80 -16.55 19.52
N GLY A 131 1.31 -16.86 18.38
CA GLY A 131 0.79 -18.18 18.05
C GLY A 131 1.20 -18.62 16.65
N TRP A 132 2.15 -17.88 16.11
CA TRP A 132 2.76 -18.14 14.80
C TRP A 132 4.24 -18.45 14.95
N ASP A 133 4.76 -19.22 14.00
CA ASP A 133 6.20 -19.46 13.92
C ASP A 133 6.87 -18.41 13.01
N PHE A 134 8.18 -18.26 13.21
CA PHE A 134 9.04 -17.50 12.31
C PHE A 134 10.36 -18.24 12.09
N HIS A 135 10.97 -17.99 10.95
CA HIS A 135 12.21 -18.62 10.53
C HIS A 135 13.26 -17.55 10.23
N ASP A 136 14.51 -17.96 9.99
CA ASP A 136 15.57 -17.04 9.58
C ASP A 136 15.40 -16.61 8.12
N ASN A 137 14.28 -15.91 7.87
CA ASN A 137 13.93 -15.34 6.58
C ASN A 137 13.61 -13.86 6.72
N TYR A 138 14.30 -13.02 5.97
CA TYR A 138 14.17 -11.57 6.08
C TYR A 138 12.77 -11.05 5.73
N HIS A 139 11.99 -11.82 4.98
CA HIS A 139 10.67 -11.41 4.48
C HIS A 139 9.50 -11.86 5.39
N GLU A 140 9.76 -12.67 6.40
CA GLU A 140 8.74 -13.10 7.37
C GLU A 140 8.42 -11.99 8.38
N PHE A 141 7.75 -10.95 7.91
CA PHE A 141 7.29 -9.86 8.76
C PHE A 141 6.00 -10.22 9.52
N THR A 142 5.75 -9.47 10.60
CA THR A 142 4.51 -9.47 11.38
C THR A 142 4.01 -8.02 11.44
N PHE A 143 3.02 -7.66 10.62
CA PHE A 143 2.50 -6.30 10.53
C PHE A 143 1.21 -6.11 11.34
N GLY A 144 0.94 -4.88 11.75
CA GLY A 144 -0.09 -4.48 12.68
C GLY A 144 0.54 -4.00 13.99
N PRO A 145 -0.13 -4.12 15.14
CA PRO A 145 -1.53 -4.48 15.25
C PRO A 145 -2.45 -3.31 14.92
N VAL A 146 -3.69 -3.64 14.59
CA VAL A 146 -4.82 -2.70 14.67
C VAL A 146 -5.82 -3.25 15.68
N LYS A 147 -6.48 -2.37 16.43
CA LYS A 147 -7.49 -2.76 17.42
C LYS A 147 -8.89 -2.38 16.94
N THR A 148 -9.86 -3.22 17.18
CA THR A 148 -11.26 -2.95 16.89
C THR A 148 -12.09 -2.81 18.16
N GLY A 149 -13.31 -2.31 18.03
CA GLY A 149 -14.19 -2.01 19.17
C GLY A 149 -14.58 -3.21 20.04
N ASN A 150 -14.29 -4.44 19.60
CA ASN A 150 -14.46 -5.66 20.42
C ASN A 150 -13.25 -5.95 21.33
N GLY A 151 -12.21 -5.11 21.30
CA GLY A 151 -10.98 -5.26 22.07
C GLY A 151 -9.97 -6.25 21.48
N SER A 152 -10.23 -6.83 20.30
CA SER A 152 -9.28 -7.70 19.61
C SER A 152 -8.24 -6.91 18.81
N TYR A 153 -7.03 -7.47 18.73
CA TYR A 153 -5.94 -7.00 17.87
C TYR A 153 -5.87 -7.86 16.62
N TYR A 154 -5.58 -7.23 15.49
CA TYR A 154 -5.44 -7.90 14.20
C TYR A 154 -4.10 -7.53 13.57
N GLY A 155 -3.53 -8.49 12.86
CA GLY A 155 -2.29 -8.29 12.12
C GLY A 155 -2.15 -9.26 10.96
N THR A 156 -1.04 -9.15 10.23
CA THR A 156 -0.76 -9.96 9.05
C THR A 156 0.65 -10.53 9.08
N LEU A 157 0.81 -11.73 8.53
CA LEU A 157 2.04 -12.51 8.50
C LEU A 157 2.49 -12.72 7.05
N ASN A 158 3.65 -12.19 6.67
CA ASN A 158 4.19 -12.36 5.34
C ASN A 158 4.68 -13.78 5.08
N LEU A 159 4.63 -14.20 3.82
CA LEU A 159 5.29 -15.40 3.33
C LEU A 159 6.81 -15.25 3.33
N SER A 160 7.53 -16.38 3.39
CA SER A 160 8.98 -16.45 3.19
C SER A 160 9.34 -16.19 1.73
N HIS A 161 10.48 -15.52 1.48
CA HIS A 161 11.02 -15.33 0.15
C HIS A 161 12.29 -16.16 -0.04
N ASN A 162 12.33 -16.97 -1.12
CA ASN A 162 13.49 -17.81 -1.47
C ASN A 162 13.96 -18.79 -0.38
N ASP A 163 13.11 -19.17 0.56
CA ASP A 163 13.42 -20.20 1.56
C ASP A 163 13.50 -21.58 0.87
N PRO A 164 14.61 -22.31 0.94
CA PRO A 164 14.74 -23.62 0.30
C PRO A 164 13.85 -24.70 0.96
N ASN A 165 13.49 -24.53 2.22
CA ASN A 165 12.71 -25.49 3.01
C ASN A 165 11.21 -25.24 2.95
N ALA A 166 10.78 -24.07 2.45
CA ALA A 166 9.37 -23.71 2.36
C ALA A 166 8.63 -24.52 1.29
N PHE A 167 7.36 -24.84 1.54
CA PHE A 167 6.45 -25.27 0.49
C PHE A 167 6.18 -24.07 -0.44
N LYS A 168 6.42 -24.24 -1.74
CA LYS A 168 6.38 -23.18 -2.75
C LYS A 168 5.45 -23.53 -3.90
N MET A 169 4.78 -22.52 -4.43
CA MET A 169 4.06 -22.55 -5.71
C MET A 169 4.38 -21.30 -6.55
N GLY A 170 5.56 -20.73 -6.36
CA GLY A 170 6.07 -19.49 -6.98
C GLY A 170 7.37 -19.08 -6.31
N ALA A 171 7.65 -17.78 -6.28
CA ALA A 171 8.84 -17.23 -5.61
C ALA A 171 8.69 -17.22 -4.08
N MET A 172 7.46 -17.07 -3.59
CA MET A 172 7.15 -17.07 -2.17
C MET A 172 6.74 -18.46 -1.70
N GLY A 173 6.92 -18.72 -0.40
CA GLY A 173 6.59 -19.98 0.22
C GLY A 173 6.14 -19.86 1.66
N SER A 174 5.60 -20.95 2.23
CA SER A 174 5.32 -21.08 3.65
C SER A 174 6.18 -22.19 4.25
N SER A 175 6.87 -21.85 5.34
CA SER A 175 7.63 -22.79 6.17
C SER A 175 6.82 -23.29 7.35
N GLY A 176 5.52 -22.94 7.40
CA GLY A 176 4.60 -23.22 8.51
C GLY A 176 4.36 -22.00 9.40
N GLY A 177 3.63 -22.19 10.51
CA GLY A 177 3.37 -21.18 11.51
C GLY A 177 2.48 -20.05 11.02
N TYR A 178 1.48 -20.36 10.21
CA TYR A 178 0.50 -19.41 9.68
C TYR A 178 1.07 -18.31 8.80
N ARG A 179 2.23 -18.54 8.14
CA ARG A 179 2.75 -17.58 7.16
C ARG A 179 1.80 -17.44 5.96
N GLY A 180 1.52 -16.18 5.58
CA GLY A 180 0.50 -15.85 4.57
C GLY A 180 -0.92 -15.74 5.14
N PHE A 181 -1.05 -15.52 6.45
CA PHE A 181 -2.32 -15.33 7.15
C PHE A 181 -2.48 -13.91 7.68
N ALA A 182 -3.74 -13.50 7.85
CA ALA A 182 -4.13 -12.52 8.85
C ALA A 182 -4.51 -13.25 10.15
N PHE A 183 -4.25 -12.66 11.30
CA PHE A 183 -4.55 -13.21 12.60
C PHE A 183 -5.43 -12.29 13.45
N GLU A 184 -6.09 -12.88 14.43
CA GLU A 184 -6.80 -12.22 15.52
C GLU A 184 -6.16 -12.63 16.85
N VAL A 185 -5.92 -11.64 17.72
CA VAL A 185 -5.63 -11.86 19.15
C VAL A 185 -6.77 -11.23 19.93
N ASN A 186 -7.58 -12.05 20.59
CA ASN A 186 -8.74 -11.56 21.31
C ASN A 186 -8.34 -10.79 22.60
N ALA A 187 -9.33 -10.17 23.26
CA ALA A 187 -9.10 -9.37 24.46
C ALA A 187 -8.47 -10.16 25.66
N LYS A 188 -8.40 -11.50 25.57
CA LYS A 188 -7.72 -12.35 26.56
C LYS A 188 -6.30 -12.72 26.17
N GLY A 189 -5.81 -12.25 25.02
CA GLY A 189 -4.50 -12.60 24.47
C GLY A 189 -4.46 -13.94 23.71
N GLU A 190 -5.61 -14.54 23.40
CA GLU A 190 -5.67 -15.81 22.68
C GLU A 190 -5.56 -15.56 21.18
N PHE A 191 -4.55 -16.18 20.56
CA PHE A 191 -4.33 -16.13 19.12
C PHE A 191 -5.31 -17.04 18.36
N SER A 192 -5.75 -16.59 17.17
CA SER A 192 -6.42 -17.42 16.19
C SER A 192 -6.10 -16.96 14.76
N PRO A 193 -5.94 -17.92 13.80
CA PRO A 193 -5.88 -17.56 12.39
C PRO A 193 -7.22 -16.95 11.96
N PHE A 194 -7.15 -15.87 11.17
CA PHE A 194 -8.35 -15.12 10.79
C PHE A 194 -8.72 -15.30 9.31
N ALA A 195 -7.72 -15.23 8.43
CA ALA A 195 -7.88 -15.38 6.98
C ALA A 195 -6.54 -15.78 6.36
N TRP A 196 -6.51 -16.25 5.14
CA TRP A 196 -5.32 -16.81 4.50
C TRP A 196 -5.22 -16.45 3.01
N GLY A 197 -4.09 -16.80 2.39
CA GLY A 197 -3.85 -16.46 0.99
C GLY A 197 -3.21 -15.09 0.78
N LEU A 198 -2.66 -14.49 1.85
CA LEU A 198 -1.90 -13.26 1.78
C LEU A 198 -0.46 -13.57 1.31
N ARG A 199 0.12 -12.67 0.54
CA ARG A 199 1.50 -12.84 0.04
C ARG A 199 2.52 -11.99 0.81
N SER A 200 2.41 -10.69 0.65
CA SER A 200 3.29 -9.67 1.25
C SER A 200 2.45 -8.50 1.73
N PRO A 201 1.56 -8.73 2.72
CA PRO A 201 0.64 -7.72 3.23
C PRO A 201 1.42 -6.74 4.12
N ALA A 202 1.93 -5.64 3.55
CA ALA A 202 2.76 -4.69 4.28
C ALA A 202 1.97 -3.71 5.16
N GLY A 203 0.62 -3.75 5.12
CA GLY A 203 -0.20 -2.89 5.95
C GLY A 203 -1.61 -3.40 6.16
N ILE A 204 -2.07 -3.26 7.40
CA ILE A 204 -3.45 -3.47 7.82
C ILE A 204 -3.94 -2.18 8.49
N GLY A 205 -5.22 -1.86 8.34
CA GLY A 205 -5.87 -0.70 8.96
C GLY A 205 -7.33 -1.02 9.28
N ALA A 206 -7.91 -0.29 10.22
CA ALA A 206 -9.32 -0.37 10.55
C ALA A 206 -10.04 0.90 10.10
N SER A 207 -11.20 0.74 9.45
CA SER A 207 -12.06 1.87 9.12
C SER A 207 -12.65 2.49 10.40
N PRO A 208 -13.15 3.74 10.34
CA PRO A 208 -13.83 4.36 11.48
C PRO A 208 -15.04 3.56 11.98
N THR A 209 -15.56 2.64 11.19
CA THR A 209 -16.67 1.74 11.54
C THR A 209 -16.22 0.36 12.00
N GLY A 210 -14.90 0.12 12.08
CA GLY A 210 -14.29 -1.12 12.57
C GLY A 210 -14.11 -2.22 11.53
N GLU A 211 -14.35 -1.93 10.24
CA GLU A 211 -14.06 -2.86 9.14
C GLU A 211 -12.55 -2.89 8.88
N LEU A 212 -11.99 -4.08 8.72
CA LEU A 212 -10.56 -4.27 8.52
C LEU A 212 -10.21 -4.28 7.03
N PHE A 213 -9.15 -3.59 6.68
CA PHE A 213 -8.61 -3.58 5.32
C PHE A 213 -7.11 -3.86 5.35
N PHE A 214 -6.60 -4.48 4.30
CA PHE A 214 -5.16 -4.70 4.14
C PHE A 214 -4.71 -4.50 2.70
N THR A 215 -3.47 -4.08 2.55
CA THR A 215 -2.79 -4.02 1.25
C THR A 215 -1.97 -5.29 1.03
N ASP A 216 -1.86 -5.73 -0.22
CA ASP A 216 -0.96 -6.83 -0.59
C ASP A 216 -0.15 -6.44 -1.84
N ASN A 217 1.16 -6.74 -1.83
CA ASN A 217 2.09 -6.31 -2.87
C ASN A 217 2.06 -7.24 -4.08
N GLN A 218 2.20 -6.65 -5.27
CA GLN A 218 2.39 -7.41 -6.52
C GLN A 218 3.46 -8.50 -6.37
N GLY A 219 3.20 -9.65 -6.97
CA GLY A 219 4.13 -10.76 -7.03
C GLY A 219 3.50 -12.02 -7.61
N ASP A 220 4.07 -13.17 -7.30
CA ASP A 220 3.45 -14.44 -7.63
C ASP A 220 2.06 -14.55 -6.97
N TRP A 221 1.05 -14.97 -7.75
CA TRP A 221 -0.36 -15.04 -7.36
C TRP A 221 -1.04 -13.70 -7.02
N VAL A 222 -0.32 -12.60 -7.15
CA VAL A 222 -0.84 -11.24 -6.96
C VAL A 222 -0.54 -10.42 -8.22
N PRO A 223 -1.51 -10.33 -9.14
CA PRO A 223 -1.32 -9.73 -10.47
C PRO A 223 -0.81 -8.30 -10.47
N THR A 224 -1.30 -7.48 -9.56
CA THR A 224 -0.79 -6.15 -9.20
C THR A 224 -1.09 -5.90 -7.72
N SER A 225 -0.47 -4.90 -7.11
CA SER A 225 -0.79 -4.53 -5.73
C SER A 225 -2.28 -4.25 -5.57
N LYS A 226 -2.82 -4.48 -4.39
CA LYS A 226 -4.27 -4.46 -4.16
C LYS A 226 -4.62 -4.04 -2.74
N LEU A 227 -5.85 -3.54 -2.54
CA LEU A 227 -6.48 -3.34 -1.23
C LEU A 227 -7.67 -4.28 -1.11
N HIS A 228 -7.76 -5.01 -0.01
CA HIS A 228 -8.87 -5.88 0.30
C HIS A 228 -9.62 -5.45 1.56
N LEU A 229 -10.92 -5.72 1.60
CA LEU A 229 -11.68 -5.86 2.84
C LEU A 229 -11.33 -7.22 3.46
N LEU A 230 -10.83 -7.22 4.70
CA LEU A 230 -10.44 -8.43 5.40
C LEU A 230 -11.66 -9.08 6.08
N LYS A 231 -12.02 -10.29 5.64
CA LYS A 231 -13.16 -11.06 6.14
C LYS A 231 -12.68 -12.38 6.76
N LYS A 232 -13.24 -12.76 7.90
CA LYS A 232 -12.90 -14.01 8.58
C LYS A 232 -13.18 -15.26 7.71
N GLY A 233 -12.23 -16.18 7.68
CA GLY A 233 -12.36 -17.46 6.96
C GLY A 233 -12.25 -17.34 5.44
N LYS A 234 -11.70 -16.25 4.91
CA LYS A 234 -11.59 -16.02 3.48
C LYS A 234 -10.17 -16.19 2.95
N PHE A 235 -10.10 -16.59 1.67
CA PHE A 235 -8.85 -16.79 0.92
C PHE A 235 -8.58 -15.61 -0.02
N TYR A 236 -7.32 -15.13 -0.06
CA TYR A 236 -6.93 -13.90 -0.76
C TYR A 236 -5.97 -14.12 -1.94
N GLY A 237 -5.76 -15.38 -2.36
CA GLY A 237 -5.18 -15.71 -3.65
C GLY A 237 -3.85 -16.46 -3.60
N HIS A 238 -2.99 -16.33 -2.59
CA HIS A 238 -1.72 -17.06 -2.58
C HIS A 238 -1.87 -18.48 -2.03
N PRO A 239 -1.68 -19.55 -2.85
CA PRO A 239 -2.13 -20.91 -2.49
C PRO A 239 -1.29 -21.58 -1.40
N VAL A 240 -0.02 -21.17 -1.16
CA VAL A 240 0.86 -21.89 -0.23
C VAL A 240 0.37 -21.86 1.22
N SER A 241 -0.38 -20.82 1.62
CA SER A 241 -0.97 -20.74 2.96
C SER A 241 -2.05 -21.78 3.22
N LEU A 242 -2.65 -22.37 2.18
CA LEU A 242 -3.64 -23.43 2.32
C LEU A 242 -3.08 -24.68 3.03
N ILE A 243 -1.74 -24.84 3.11
CA ILE A 243 -1.11 -25.95 3.82
C ILE A 243 -1.44 -25.97 5.33
N GLU A 244 -1.78 -24.82 5.90
CA GLU A 244 -2.17 -24.67 7.30
C GLU A 244 -3.71 -24.68 7.49
N VAL A 245 -4.46 -24.88 6.40
CA VAL A 245 -5.92 -24.94 6.43
C VAL A 245 -6.38 -26.40 6.42
N ASP A 246 -7.26 -26.75 7.34
CA ASP A 246 -7.79 -28.11 7.47
C ASP A 246 -8.36 -28.63 6.14
N GLY A 247 -8.03 -29.88 5.82
CA GLY A 247 -8.48 -30.55 4.61
C GLY A 247 -7.59 -30.37 3.38
N PHE A 248 -6.52 -29.57 3.46
CA PHE A 248 -5.54 -29.42 2.39
C PHE A 248 -4.24 -30.18 2.70
N THR A 249 -3.62 -30.73 1.66
CA THR A 249 -2.26 -31.29 1.65
C THR A 249 -1.45 -30.65 0.54
N LYS A 250 -0.13 -30.80 0.55
CA LYS A 250 0.72 -30.28 -0.54
C LYS A 250 0.26 -30.77 -1.90
N GLU A 251 -0.09 -32.06 -1.99
CA GLU A 251 -0.53 -32.71 -3.22
C GLU A 251 -1.89 -32.15 -3.68
N SER A 252 -2.86 -31.99 -2.76
CA SER A 252 -4.17 -31.43 -3.11
C SER A 252 -4.06 -29.96 -3.55
N ILE A 253 -3.21 -29.15 -2.91
CA ILE A 253 -2.97 -27.75 -3.30
C ILE A 253 -2.35 -27.66 -4.69
N GLN A 254 -1.34 -28.51 -4.98
CA GLN A 254 -0.69 -28.56 -6.29
C GLN A 254 -1.62 -29.05 -7.41
N ALA A 255 -2.64 -29.79 -7.07
CA ALA A 255 -3.66 -30.29 -8.02
C ALA A 255 -4.77 -29.28 -8.33
N LEU A 256 -4.86 -28.15 -7.59
CA LEU A 256 -5.86 -27.12 -7.85
C LEU A 256 -5.60 -26.45 -9.20
N SER A 257 -6.64 -26.28 -10.01
CA SER A 257 -6.57 -25.50 -11.24
C SER A 257 -6.49 -23.99 -10.94
N LEU A 258 -6.01 -23.22 -11.90
CA LEU A 258 -6.00 -21.74 -11.79
C LEU A 258 -7.42 -21.20 -11.58
N ASP A 259 -8.40 -21.73 -12.31
CA ASP A 259 -9.80 -21.31 -12.22
C ASP A 259 -10.36 -21.57 -10.81
N ALA A 260 -10.06 -22.75 -10.23
CA ALA A 260 -10.49 -23.08 -8.87
C ALA A 260 -9.88 -22.15 -7.81
N LEU A 261 -8.59 -21.82 -7.94
CA LEU A 261 -7.91 -20.88 -7.04
C LEU A 261 -8.45 -19.44 -7.19
N GLU A 262 -8.74 -19.03 -8.42
CA GLU A 262 -9.32 -17.71 -8.69
C GLU A 262 -10.75 -17.60 -8.15
N GLU A 263 -11.57 -18.64 -8.32
CA GLU A 263 -12.94 -18.70 -7.80
C GLU A 263 -12.99 -18.70 -6.26
N MET A 264 -12.02 -19.35 -5.61
CA MET A 264 -11.88 -19.32 -4.14
C MET A 264 -11.47 -17.95 -3.62
N SER A 265 -10.80 -17.13 -4.43
CA SER A 265 -10.17 -15.87 -4.01
C SER A 265 -11.18 -14.76 -3.85
N GLU A 266 -11.11 -14.04 -2.72
CA GLU A 266 -11.87 -12.78 -2.54
C GLU A 266 -11.43 -11.73 -3.56
N THR A 267 -12.38 -11.05 -4.15
CA THR A 267 -12.12 -9.94 -5.09
C THR A 267 -11.57 -8.73 -4.34
N PRO A 268 -10.50 -8.08 -4.82
CA PRO A 268 -9.99 -6.86 -4.17
C PRO A 268 -10.98 -5.70 -4.29
N VAL A 269 -10.98 -4.83 -3.30
CA VAL A 269 -11.75 -3.58 -3.34
C VAL A 269 -11.22 -2.69 -4.45
N VAL A 270 -9.88 -2.55 -4.52
CA VAL A 270 -9.21 -1.85 -5.62
C VAL A 270 -7.93 -2.57 -6.03
N TRP A 271 -7.70 -2.61 -7.33
CA TRP A 271 -6.40 -2.87 -7.91
C TRP A 271 -5.57 -1.59 -7.93
N ILE A 272 -4.30 -1.71 -7.57
CA ILE A 272 -3.36 -0.59 -7.51
C ILE A 272 -2.34 -0.79 -8.65
N PRO A 273 -2.43 -0.03 -9.76
CA PRO A 273 -1.55 -0.21 -10.91
C PRO A 273 -0.07 -0.05 -10.54
N HIS A 274 0.70 -1.13 -10.77
CA HIS A 274 2.10 -1.21 -10.41
C HIS A 274 2.96 -0.17 -11.13
N GLY A 275 3.79 0.54 -10.36
CA GLY A 275 4.68 1.58 -10.88
C GLY A 275 4.01 2.90 -11.26
N GLU A 276 2.70 2.90 -11.53
CA GLU A 276 1.92 4.10 -11.85
C GLU A 276 1.34 4.76 -10.58
N VAL A 277 0.87 3.95 -9.64
CA VAL A 277 0.35 4.40 -8.35
C VAL A 277 1.26 3.94 -7.23
N ALA A 278 1.45 2.63 -7.08
CA ALA A 278 2.27 2.05 -6.03
C ALA A 278 3.01 0.79 -6.53
N SER A 279 4.00 0.34 -5.77
CA SER A 279 4.69 -0.93 -5.99
C SER A 279 4.80 -1.75 -4.71
N SER A 280 4.85 -1.09 -3.55
CA SER A 280 4.92 -1.69 -2.22
C SER A 280 4.11 -0.86 -1.24
N PRO A 281 2.76 -0.90 -1.34
CA PRO A 281 1.87 -0.11 -0.50
C PRO A 281 1.95 -0.52 0.98
N GLY A 282 1.93 0.49 1.87
CA GLY A 282 1.90 0.36 3.33
C GLY A 282 0.50 0.23 3.90
N ASN A 283 0.30 0.69 5.16
CA ASN A 283 -1.01 0.62 5.80
C ASN A 283 -2.03 1.58 5.16
N PRO A 284 -3.30 1.16 5.07
CA PRO A 284 -4.39 2.08 4.81
C PRO A 284 -4.69 2.89 6.08
N GLU A 285 -4.69 4.23 5.95
CA GLU A 285 -4.95 5.19 7.02
C GLU A 285 -6.10 6.11 6.65
N TRP A 286 -7.10 6.24 7.52
CA TRP A 286 -8.30 7.06 7.26
C TRP A 286 -8.12 8.48 7.75
N ASP A 287 -8.48 9.47 6.93
CA ASP A 287 -8.59 10.85 7.39
C ASP A 287 -9.80 11.01 8.33
N THR A 288 -9.56 10.82 9.62
CA THR A 288 -10.53 11.04 10.70
C THR A 288 -10.40 12.43 11.34
N THR A 289 -9.64 13.35 10.73
CA THR A 289 -9.31 14.69 11.27
C THR A 289 -10.48 15.68 11.22
N ALA A 290 -11.66 15.24 10.75
CA ALA A 290 -12.86 16.06 10.57
C ALA A 290 -12.66 17.31 9.69
N GLY A 291 -11.61 17.30 8.85
CA GLY A 291 -11.26 18.36 7.91
C GLY A 291 -10.11 19.24 8.34
N SER A 292 -9.41 18.90 9.41
CA SER A 292 -8.17 19.60 9.79
C SER A 292 -6.99 19.28 8.85
N PHE A 293 -7.11 18.21 8.05
CA PHE A 293 -6.18 17.86 6.98
C PHE A 293 -6.64 18.34 5.59
N GLY A 294 -7.82 18.95 5.47
CA GLY A 294 -8.36 19.50 4.22
C GLY A 294 -9.66 18.85 3.76
N PRO A 295 -9.96 18.85 2.46
CA PRO A 295 -11.28 18.45 1.95
C PRO A 295 -11.50 16.93 1.89
N PHE A 296 -10.47 16.09 2.09
CA PHE A 296 -10.48 14.64 1.80
C PHE A 296 -10.99 13.77 2.95
N LYS A 297 -11.93 14.28 3.74
CA LYS A 297 -12.50 13.61 4.93
C LYS A 297 -12.95 12.18 4.64
N ASN A 298 -12.62 11.27 5.56
CA ASN A 298 -12.98 9.85 5.51
C ASN A 298 -12.41 9.07 4.33
N GLN A 299 -11.50 9.66 3.56
CA GLN A 299 -10.75 8.94 2.53
C GLN A 299 -9.59 8.19 3.13
N ILE A 300 -9.15 7.15 2.43
CA ILE A 300 -8.00 6.35 2.83
C ILE A 300 -6.74 6.93 2.16
N PHE A 301 -5.70 7.12 2.95
CA PHE A 301 -4.36 7.45 2.49
C PHE A 301 -3.45 6.24 2.65
N ILE A 302 -2.62 5.97 1.65
CA ILE A 302 -1.67 4.86 1.68
C ILE A 302 -0.34 5.38 1.17
N GLY A 303 0.73 5.09 1.93
CA GLY A 303 2.10 5.33 1.52
C GLY A 303 2.63 4.20 0.65
N ASP A 304 3.60 4.49 -0.22
CA ASP A 304 4.32 3.46 -0.98
C ASP A 304 5.82 3.52 -0.72
N GLN A 305 6.38 2.38 -0.31
CA GLN A 305 7.80 2.30 0.00
C GLN A 305 8.67 2.52 -1.24
N THR A 306 8.35 1.88 -2.37
CA THR A 306 9.18 1.93 -3.58
C THR A 306 9.06 3.25 -4.30
N GLN A 307 7.84 3.76 -4.50
CA GLN A 307 7.61 5.00 -5.24
C GLN A 307 7.90 6.25 -4.40
N SER A 308 7.98 6.13 -3.06
CA SER A 308 8.16 7.26 -2.14
C SER A 308 7.08 8.32 -2.36
N ASN A 309 5.83 7.87 -2.43
CA ASN A 309 4.64 8.69 -2.63
C ASN A 309 3.54 8.33 -1.63
N ILE A 310 2.48 9.10 -1.65
CA ILE A 310 1.19 8.81 -1.00
C ILE A 310 0.13 8.87 -2.08
N PHE A 311 -0.83 7.97 -2.02
CA PHE A 311 -2.02 7.94 -2.86
C PHE A 311 -3.27 7.81 -2.00
N ARG A 312 -4.44 8.16 -2.57
CA ARG A 312 -5.75 8.06 -1.91
C ARG A 312 -6.56 6.93 -2.51
N VAL A 313 -7.42 6.32 -1.69
CA VAL A 313 -8.44 5.38 -2.14
C VAL A 313 -9.81 6.02 -1.92
N LEU A 314 -10.61 6.02 -2.96
CA LEU A 314 -11.98 6.51 -3.00
C LEU A 314 -12.90 5.29 -3.02
N LEU A 315 -13.50 4.96 -1.88
CA LEU A 315 -14.39 3.80 -1.76
C LEU A 315 -15.75 4.10 -2.39
N ASP A 316 -16.26 3.11 -3.11
CA ASP A 316 -17.61 3.10 -3.63
C ASP A 316 -18.32 1.81 -3.21
N LYS A 317 -19.59 1.91 -2.80
CA LYS A 317 -20.39 0.76 -2.37
C LYS A 317 -21.49 0.48 -3.37
N VAL A 318 -21.33 -0.58 -4.16
CA VAL A 318 -22.24 -0.96 -5.23
C VAL A 318 -22.89 -2.29 -4.89
N ASN A 319 -24.22 -2.35 -4.91
CA ASN A 319 -25.01 -3.53 -4.52
C ASN A 319 -24.62 -4.13 -3.14
N GLY A 320 -24.14 -3.27 -2.21
CA GLY A 320 -23.75 -3.66 -0.87
C GLY A 320 -22.27 -4.06 -0.71
N GLU A 321 -21.51 -4.25 -1.79
CA GLU A 321 -20.08 -4.62 -1.78
C GLU A 321 -19.18 -3.42 -2.11
N TYR A 322 -17.97 -3.40 -1.53
CA TYR A 322 -16.99 -2.36 -1.81
C TYR A 322 -16.27 -2.60 -3.14
N GLN A 323 -16.14 -1.54 -3.88
CA GLN A 323 -15.22 -1.31 -4.98
C GLN A 323 -14.76 0.15 -4.93
N GLY A 324 -14.02 0.66 -5.89
CA GLY A 324 -13.62 2.06 -5.84
C GLY A 324 -12.44 2.40 -6.72
N ALA A 325 -11.81 3.52 -6.42
CA ALA A 325 -10.72 4.03 -7.22
C ALA A 325 -9.47 4.34 -6.40
N VAL A 326 -8.32 4.39 -7.09
CA VAL A 326 -7.07 4.92 -6.56
C VAL A 326 -6.62 6.12 -7.37
N ILE A 327 -6.07 7.11 -6.68
CA ILE A 327 -5.54 8.34 -7.26
C ILE A 327 -4.28 8.78 -6.50
N ASN A 328 -3.22 9.14 -7.22
CA ASN A 328 -2.02 9.70 -6.59
C ASN A 328 -2.38 10.95 -5.77
N PHE A 329 -1.61 11.25 -4.75
CA PHE A 329 -1.81 12.44 -3.92
C PHE A 329 -0.55 13.31 -3.87
N MET A 330 0.55 12.76 -3.32
CA MET A 330 1.79 13.51 -3.15
C MET A 330 3.01 12.61 -3.36
N ASN A 331 4.04 13.11 -4.01
CA ASN A 331 5.32 12.40 -4.18
C ASN A 331 6.52 13.27 -3.76
N LYS A 332 7.74 12.79 -4.03
CA LYS A 332 9.00 13.45 -3.67
C LYS A 332 9.32 13.40 -2.17
N PHE A 333 8.84 12.37 -1.49
CA PHE A 333 9.33 12.05 -0.15
C PHE A 333 10.79 11.59 -0.19
N GLN A 334 11.52 11.81 0.90
CA GLN A 334 12.96 11.54 0.95
C GLN A 334 13.33 10.05 0.97
N SER A 335 12.40 9.17 1.38
CA SER A 335 12.58 7.72 1.44
C SER A 335 11.24 7.00 1.19
N GLY A 336 11.21 5.68 1.32
CA GLY A 336 10.02 4.87 1.10
C GLY A 336 9.00 5.01 2.21
N ASN A 337 7.77 5.39 1.89
CA ASN A 337 6.68 5.61 2.83
C ASN A 337 5.98 4.29 3.16
N ILE A 338 6.16 3.75 4.37
CA ILE A 338 5.59 2.47 4.76
C ILE A 338 4.53 2.58 5.85
N ARG A 339 4.58 3.65 6.66
CA ARG A 339 3.61 3.90 7.74
C ARG A 339 3.06 5.30 7.65
N LEU A 340 1.76 5.39 7.80
CA LEU A 340 1.02 6.64 7.92
C LEU A 340 0.22 6.63 9.21
N ASP A 341 0.11 7.82 9.83
CA ASP A 341 -0.76 8.04 10.97
C ASP A 341 -1.18 9.52 11.03
N PHE A 342 -2.44 9.79 11.37
CA PHE A 342 -2.96 11.15 11.54
C PHE A 342 -2.91 11.58 13.00
N ASP A 343 -2.21 12.66 13.28
CA ASP A 343 -2.29 13.28 14.60
C ASP A 343 -3.58 14.14 14.78
N LYS A 344 -3.89 14.47 16.01
CA LYS A 344 -5.06 15.30 16.36
C LYS A 344 -5.03 16.73 15.84
N LYS A 345 -3.87 17.20 15.36
CA LYS A 345 -3.72 18.52 14.72
C LYS A 345 -4.02 18.46 13.23
N GLY A 346 -4.38 17.29 12.69
CA GLY A 346 -4.61 17.07 11.28
C GLY A 346 -3.33 17.05 10.46
N GLN A 347 -2.22 16.58 11.04
CA GLN A 347 -0.98 16.36 10.31
C GLN A 347 -0.84 14.87 10.02
N LEU A 348 -0.45 14.53 8.80
CA LEU A 348 -0.20 13.15 8.42
C LEU A 348 1.27 12.81 8.59
N TRP A 349 1.60 12.01 9.58
CA TRP A 349 2.95 11.52 9.83
C TRP A 349 3.29 10.37 8.89
N VAL A 350 4.57 10.31 8.48
CA VAL A 350 5.06 9.40 7.44
C VAL A 350 6.34 8.74 7.91
N GLY A 351 6.22 7.51 8.35
CA GLY A 351 7.34 6.63 8.72
C GLY A 351 7.98 6.01 7.46
N GLN A 352 9.32 6.08 7.37
CA GLN A 352 10.02 5.81 6.13
C GLN A 352 11.15 4.79 6.26
N THR A 353 11.27 3.93 5.25
CA THR A 353 12.36 2.96 5.10
C THR A 353 12.62 2.61 3.64
N ALA A 354 13.88 2.38 3.30
CA ALA A 354 14.31 1.76 2.03
C ALA A 354 14.98 0.40 2.28
N ARG A 355 14.81 -0.19 3.48
CA ARG A 355 15.39 -1.49 3.80
C ARG A 355 14.61 -2.62 3.11
N GLY A 356 15.33 -3.46 2.39
CA GLY A 356 14.79 -4.59 1.63
C GLY A 356 14.58 -4.28 0.15
N TRP A 357 14.08 -3.07 -0.19
CA TRP A 357 13.92 -2.60 -1.57
C TRP A 357 14.43 -1.17 -1.73
N GLY A 358 14.79 -0.80 -2.96
CA GLY A 358 15.09 0.59 -3.27
C GLY A 358 13.86 1.48 -3.11
N ALA A 359 14.07 2.72 -2.71
CA ALA A 359 13.05 3.77 -2.67
C ALA A 359 13.48 4.94 -3.56
N LYS A 360 12.55 5.50 -4.34
CA LYS A 360 12.84 6.62 -5.26
C LYS A 360 13.36 7.88 -4.54
N GLY A 361 12.98 8.08 -3.29
CA GLY A 361 13.45 9.20 -2.48
C GLY A 361 14.96 9.23 -2.20
N GLY A 362 15.61 8.06 -2.31
CA GLY A 362 17.07 7.93 -2.27
C GLY A 362 17.71 7.87 -0.89
N LYS A 363 17.07 8.38 0.18
CA LYS A 363 17.56 8.21 1.55
C LYS A 363 17.20 6.81 2.09
N PRO A 364 18.02 6.23 2.97
CA PRO A 364 17.76 4.88 3.50
C PRO A 364 16.56 4.81 4.45
N PHE A 365 16.23 5.91 5.11
CA PHE A 365 15.15 6.03 6.07
C PHE A 365 14.80 7.51 6.32
N GLY A 366 13.77 7.75 7.12
CA GLY A 366 13.41 9.07 7.59
C GLY A 366 12.08 9.11 8.33
N LEU A 367 11.76 10.31 8.79
CA LEU A 367 10.44 10.67 9.29
C LEU A 367 10.07 12.03 8.69
N GLN A 368 8.91 12.10 8.09
CA GLN A 368 8.36 13.34 7.55
C GLN A 368 6.90 13.46 7.97
N LYS A 369 6.32 14.63 7.79
CA LYS A 369 4.88 14.82 7.92
C LYS A 369 4.36 15.70 6.81
N VAL A 370 3.11 15.49 6.43
CA VAL A 370 2.38 16.33 5.51
C VAL A 370 1.50 17.27 6.33
N VAL A 371 1.56 18.54 6.03
CA VAL A 371 0.77 19.58 6.69
C VAL A 371 -0.04 20.34 5.65
N TRP A 372 -1.25 20.76 6.03
CA TRP A 372 -2.13 21.59 5.22
C TRP A 372 -2.20 23.01 5.80
N ASP A 373 -2.12 24.05 4.96
CA ASP A 373 -2.09 25.45 5.37
C ASP A 373 -3.47 26.14 5.34
N GLY A 374 -4.52 25.39 4.97
CA GLY A 374 -5.89 25.93 4.84
C GLY A 374 -6.27 26.30 3.41
N THR A 375 -5.35 26.29 2.46
CA THR A 375 -5.64 26.56 1.05
C THR A 375 -6.38 25.39 0.42
N ASN A 376 -7.58 25.62 -0.13
CA ASN A 376 -8.35 24.58 -0.79
C ASN A 376 -7.69 24.19 -2.13
N PRO A 377 -7.22 22.94 -2.32
CA PRO A 377 -6.68 22.50 -3.59
C PRO A 377 -7.82 22.31 -4.62
N PHE A 378 -7.50 22.46 -5.90
CA PHE A 378 -8.40 21.99 -6.96
C PHE A 378 -8.04 20.56 -7.36
N GLU A 379 -8.81 19.57 -6.87
CA GLU A 379 -8.52 18.15 -7.06
C GLU A 379 -9.81 17.32 -7.22
N LEU A 380 -9.70 16.13 -7.81
CA LEU A 380 -10.78 15.15 -7.77
C LEU A 380 -11.05 14.80 -6.30
N LEU A 381 -12.28 15.06 -5.85
CA LEU A 381 -12.74 14.75 -4.49
C LEU A 381 -13.29 13.33 -4.41
N ASP A 382 -14.17 12.94 -5.33
CA ASP A 382 -14.82 11.63 -5.29
C ASP A 382 -15.17 11.14 -6.71
N ILE A 383 -15.34 9.84 -6.86
CA ILE A 383 -15.82 9.19 -8.08
C ILE A 383 -16.83 8.10 -7.70
N LYS A 384 -17.99 8.10 -8.33
CA LYS A 384 -19.04 7.11 -8.12
C LYS A 384 -19.46 6.48 -9.43
N LEU A 385 -19.70 5.17 -9.39
CA LEU A 385 -20.30 4.45 -10.51
C LEU A 385 -21.74 4.92 -10.72
N THR A 386 -22.12 5.13 -11.98
CA THR A 386 -23.51 5.35 -12.39
C THR A 386 -23.97 4.21 -13.32
N LYS A 387 -25.24 4.18 -13.69
CA LYS A 387 -25.74 3.15 -14.63
C LYS A 387 -25.09 3.18 -16.00
N SER A 388 -24.55 4.34 -16.42
CA SER A 388 -24.02 4.57 -17.77
C SER A 388 -22.57 5.07 -17.80
N GLY A 389 -21.89 5.15 -16.67
CA GLY A 389 -20.53 5.69 -16.60
C GLY A 389 -20.15 6.07 -15.17
N PHE A 390 -19.65 7.29 -14.97
CA PHE A 390 -19.17 7.76 -13.67
C PHE A 390 -19.60 9.19 -13.41
N SER A 391 -19.79 9.50 -12.13
CA SER A 391 -19.92 10.85 -11.59
C SER A 391 -18.63 11.22 -10.86
N LEU A 392 -17.94 12.29 -11.30
CA LEU A 392 -16.67 12.78 -10.77
C LEU A 392 -16.90 14.13 -10.08
N SER A 393 -16.66 14.21 -8.77
CA SER A 393 -16.83 15.45 -8.00
C SER A 393 -15.45 16.05 -7.68
N PHE A 394 -15.34 17.38 -7.78
CA PHE A 394 -14.11 18.12 -7.52
C PHE A 394 -14.24 18.99 -6.27
N THR A 395 -13.12 19.37 -5.70
CA THR A 395 -13.04 20.19 -4.47
C THR A 395 -13.49 21.63 -4.70
N ASP A 396 -13.45 22.13 -5.94
CA ASP A 396 -13.84 23.48 -6.30
C ASP A 396 -14.67 23.50 -7.59
N GLU A 397 -15.26 24.66 -7.93
CA GLU A 397 -16.12 24.80 -9.10
C GLU A 397 -15.30 24.78 -10.41
N LEU A 398 -15.77 23.99 -11.36
CA LEU A 398 -15.19 23.86 -12.69
C LEU A 398 -15.50 25.05 -13.60
N ASP A 399 -14.54 25.42 -14.44
CA ASP A 399 -14.82 26.26 -15.61
C ASP A 399 -15.61 25.46 -16.64
N ALA A 400 -16.87 25.84 -16.87
CA ALA A 400 -17.77 25.16 -17.77
C ALA A 400 -17.20 25.05 -19.21
N SER A 401 -16.35 25.98 -19.64
CA SER A 401 -15.72 25.93 -20.97
C SER A 401 -14.67 24.83 -21.08
N SER A 402 -14.11 24.39 -19.96
CA SER A 402 -13.16 23.26 -19.91
C SER A 402 -13.86 21.90 -19.87
N VAL A 403 -15.16 21.84 -19.56
CA VAL A 403 -15.93 20.59 -19.44
C VAL A 403 -16.42 20.14 -20.82
N VAL A 404 -15.49 19.62 -21.61
CA VAL A 404 -15.73 19.10 -22.96
C VAL A 404 -15.10 17.72 -23.12
N LYS A 405 -15.61 16.90 -24.05
CA LYS A 405 -15.07 15.55 -24.31
C LYS A 405 -13.56 15.56 -24.56
N ALA A 406 -13.04 16.56 -25.25
CA ALA A 406 -11.61 16.68 -25.57
C ALA A 406 -10.72 16.86 -24.32
N SER A 407 -11.30 17.23 -23.17
CA SER A 407 -10.59 17.39 -21.90
C SER A 407 -10.43 16.07 -21.13
N LEU A 408 -11.06 15.00 -21.59
CA LEU A 408 -11.06 13.69 -20.94
C LEU A 408 -10.66 12.59 -21.92
N SER A 409 -10.07 11.54 -21.38
CA SER A 409 -9.91 10.26 -22.08
C SER A 409 -10.11 9.10 -21.13
N ALA A 410 -10.46 7.92 -21.65
CA ALA A 410 -10.66 6.74 -20.84
C ALA A 410 -10.09 5.50 -21.52
N GLN A 411 -9.60 4.57 -20.72
CA GLN A 411 -9.16 3.25 -21.16
C GLN A 411 -9.46 2.21 -20.10
N GLN A 412 -9.53 0.93 -20.50
CA GLN A 412 -9.74 -0.17 -19.58
C GLN A 412 -8.79 -1.32 -19.86
N TRP A 413 -8.57 -2.14 -18.83
CA TRP A 413 -7.83 -3.41 -18.92
C TRP A 413 -8.20 -4.34 -17.79
N GLY A 414 -7.83 -5.63 -17.93
CA GLY A 414 -7.88 -6.62 -16.88
C GLY A 414 -6.49 -7.04 -16.41
N TYR A 415 -6.46 -7.91 -15.40
CA TYR A 415 -5.26 -8.60 -14.93
C TYR A 415 -5.49 -10.11 -14.95
N LYS A 416 -4.42 -10.87 -15.20
CA LYS A 416 -4.46 -12.33 -15.21
C LYS A 416 -3.92 -12.88 -13.90
N TYR A 417 -4.73 -13.62 -13.18
CA TYR A 417 -4.31 -14.40 -12.03
C TYR A 417 -3.43 -15.57 -12.46
N SER A 418 -2.26 -15.75 -11.87
CA SER A 418 -1.33 -16.84 -12.14
C SER A 418 -0.20 -16.92 -11.11
N GLY A 419 0.57 -18.01 -11.10
CA GLY A 419 1.81 -18.14 -10.31
C GLY A 419 2.99 -17.30 -10.81
N ASN A 420 2.84 -16.53 -11.89
CA ASN A 420 3.87 -15.61 -12.36
C ASN A 420 3.97 -14.38 -11.46
N TYR A 421 5.12 -13.71 -11.49
CA TYR A 421 5.31 -12.45 -10.77
C TYR A 421 4.58 -11.30 -11.48
N GLY A 422 3.42 -10.92 -10.95
CA GLY A 422 2.59 -9.87 -11.53
C GLY A 422 1.90 -10.27 -12.84
N SER A 423 1.12 -9.34 -13.36
CA SER A 423 0.45 -9.45 -14.66
C SER A 423 0.62 -8.16 -15.43
N PRO A 424 0.89 -8.21 -16.74
CA PRO A 424 0.72 -7.04 -17.59
C PRO A 424 -0.76 -6.64 -17.63
N LYS A 425 -1.05 -5.43 -18.08
CA LYS A 425 -2.40 -5.01 -18.45
C LYS A 425 -2.85 -5.85 -19.64
N ILE A 426 -3.90 -6.65 -19.48
CA ILE A 426 -4.46 -7.48 -20.55
C ILE A 426 -5.72 -6.81 -21.12
N ASP A 427 -5.99 -7.03 -22.39
CA ASP A 427 -7.15 -6.47 -23.12
C ASP A 427 -7.24 -4.94 -23.01
N LEU A 428 -6.07 -4.28 -22.95
CA LEU A 428 -5.98 -2.82 -22.91
C LEU A 428 -6.64 -2.20 -24.12
N LYS A 429 -7.66 -1.37 -23.91
CA LYS A 429 -8.36 -0.65 -24.96
C LYS A 429 -8.85 0.71 -24.52
N SER A 430 -8.88 1.66 -25.43
CA SER A 430 -9.53 2.95 -25.23
C SER A 430 -11.05 2.80 -25.17
N LEU A 431 -11.68 3.64 -24.35
CA LEU A 431 -13.13 3.73 -24.25
C LEU A 431 -13.61 5.07 -24.83
N ASP A 432 -14.66 5.03 -25.65
CA ASP A 432 -15.28 6.24 -26.19
C ASP A 432 -16.18 6.88 -25.11
N ILE A 433 -15.90 8.15 -24.79
CA ILE A 433 -16.73 8.95 -23.89
C ILE A 433 -17.87 9.53 -24.71
N ALA A 434 -19.07 8.97 -24.54
CA ALA A 434 -20.26 9.37 -25.29
C ALA A 434 -20.74 10.78 -24.93
N SER A 435 -20.72 11.14 -23.64
CA SER A 435 -21.11 12.48 -23.15
C SER A 435 -20.34 12.89 -21.91
N VAL A 436 -20.22 14.19 -21.72
CA VAL A 436 -19.72 14.85 -20.49
C VAL A 436 -20.71 15.96 -20.13
N THR A 437 -21.19 15.99 -18.90
CA THR A 437 -22.19 16.95 -18.45
C THR A 437 -21.80 17.52 -17.10
N LEU A 438 -21.66 18.85 -17.04
CA LEU A 438 -21.45 19.56 -15.76
C LEU A 438 -22.81 19.63 -15.01
N GLN A 439 -22.81 19.23 -13.76
CA GLN A 439 -23.98 19.27 -12.90
C GLN A 439 -24.24 20.68 -12.36
N ALA A 440 -25.45 20.91 -11.82
CA ALA A 440 -25.88 22.20 -11.35
C ALA A 440 -25.09 22.76 -10.14
N ASP A 441 -24.38 21.88 -9.40
CA ASP A 441 -23.50 22.26 -8.31
C ASP A 441 -22.20 22.94 -8.78
N GLY A 442 -21.91 22.88 -10.09
CA GLY A 442 -20.70 23.42 -10.72
C GLY A 442 -19.42 22.66 -10.37
N LYS A 443 -19.50 21.60 -9.57
CA LYS A 443 -18.33 20.81 -9.08
C LYS A 443 -18.32 19.38 -9.55
N THR A 444 -19.44 18.87 -10.04
CA THR A 444 -19.59 17.46 -10.44
C THR A 444 -19.78 17.36 -11.95
N ILE A 445 -19.07 16.43 -12.57
CA ILE A 445 -19.29 16.04 -13.97
C ILE A 445 -19.76 14.59 -14.05
N ASP A 446 -20.79 14.37 -14.86
CA ASP A 446 -21.18 13.02 -15.26
C ASP A 446 -20.58 12.68 -16.62
N ILE A 447 -19.96 11.52 -16.71
CA ILE A 447 -19.44 10.99 -17.96
C ILE A 447 -20.17 9.70 -18.32
N THR A 448 -20.53 9.56 -19.59
CA THR A 448 -21.13 8.33 -20.13
C THR A 448 -20.10 7.61 -21.00
N LEU A 449 -19.87 6.32 -20.70
CA LEU A 449 -18.97 5.47 -21.46
C LEU A 449 -19.38 3.99 -21.31
N PRO A 450 -18.92 3.09 -22.21
CA PRO A 450 -19.21 1.66 -22.08
C PRO A 450 -18.60 1.09 -20.79
N LEU A 451 -19.39 0.31 -20.05
CA LEU A 451 -18.98 -0.34 -18.81
C LEU A 451 -18.93 -1.86 -18.98
N MET A 452 -17.89 -2.47 -18.49
CA MET A 452 -17.72 -3.92 -18.39
C MET A 452 -17.14 -4.27 -17.03
N ALA A 453 -17.82 -5.14 -16.27
CA ALA A 453 -17.35 -5.59 -14.96
C ALA A 453 -16.02 -6.36 -15.07
N LYS A 454 -15.31 -6.48 -13.93
CA LYS A 454 -14.00 -7.12 -13.79
C LYS A 454 -12.88 -6.43 -14.59
N GLN A 455 -12.96 -5.10 -14.71
CA GLN A 455 -11.95 -4.26 -15.38
C GLN A 455 -11.44 -3.16 -14.45
N VAL A 456 -10.23 -2.69 -14.71
CA VAL A 456 -9.75 -1.40 -14.22
C VAL A 456 -10.02 -0.36 -15.29
N ILE A 457 -10.66 0.74 -14.93
CA ILE A 457 -10.95 1.85 -15.82
C ILE A 457 -10.10 3.04 -15.38
N GLN A 458 -9.22 3.49 -16.25
CA GLN A 458 -8.48 4.74 -16.09
C GLN A 458 -9.27 5.86 -16.76
N ILE A 459 -9.40 6.97 -16.06
CA ILE A 459 -9.95 8.21 -16.60
C ILE A 459 -8.91 9.30 -16.42
N ASP A 460 -8.51 9.92 -17.55
CA ASP A 460 -7.65 11.10 -17.58
C ASP A 460 -8.52 12.34 -17.75
N PHE A 461 -8.22 13.39 -17.01
CA PHE A 461 -8.97 14.66 -17.02
C PHE A 461 -8.05 15.89 -17.05
N THR A 462 -6.93 15.77 -17.74
CA THR A 462 -5.86 16.78 -17.86
C THR A 462 -6.37 18.13 -18.37
N GLY A 463 -7.43 18.15 -19.18
CA GLY A 463 -8.00 19.37 -19.77
C GLY A 463 -8.88 20.19 -18.84
N LEU A 464 -9.33 19.62 -17.71
CA LEU A 464 -10.22 20.32 -16.77
C LEU A 464 -9.52 21.45 -16.03
N ARG A 465 -10.26 22.53 -15.82
CA ARG A 465 -9.82 23.72 -15.06
C ARG A 465 -10.92 24.14 -14.09
N ASP A 466 -10.53 24.78 -12.98
CA ASP A 466 -11.48 25.49 -12.15
C ASP A 466 -11.81 26.89 -12.71
N LYS A 467 -12.75 27.59 -12.10
CA LYS A 467 -13.15 28.95 -12.51
C LYS A 467 -12.02 29.98 -12.46
N SER A 468 -10.94 29.71 -11.71
CA SER A 468 -9.76 30.57 -11.66
C SER A 468 -8.68 30.17 -12.67
N GLY A 469 -8.88 29.10 -13.43
CA GLY A 469 -7.95 28.56 -14.44
C GLY A 469 -6.91 27.61 -13.89
N ARG A 470 -7.00 27.19 -12.60
CA ARG A 470 -6.09 26.18 -12.03
C ARG A 470 -6.33 24.81 -12.64
N SER A 471 -5.26 24.04 -12.79
CA SER A 471 -5.31 22.61 -13.12
C SER A 471 -5.26 21.78 -11.84
N VAL A 472 -5.79 20.58 -11.88
CA VAL A 472 -5.53 19.56 -10.85
C VAL A 472 -4.04 19.21 -10.79
N SER A 473 -3.51 18.84 -9.63
CA SER A 473 -2.14 18.33 -9.53
C SER A 473 -2.04 16.87 -9.96
N VAL A 474 -3.14 16.12 -9.86
CA VAL A 474 -3.25 14.72 -10.30
C VAL A 474 -4.42 14.60 -11.26
N ASP A 475 -4.14 14.25 -12.50
CA ASP A 475 -5.06 14.25 -13.62
C ASP A 475 -5.55 12.87 -14.06
N LYS A 476 -5.27 11.83 -13.26
CA LYS A 476 -5.64 10.43 -13.55
C LYS A 476 -6.20 9.72 -12.34
N VAL A 477 -7.31 9.01 -12.54
CA VAL A 477 -7.91 8.13 -11.56
C VAL A 477 -8.08 6.72 -12.14
N TYR A 478 -7.91 5.69 -11.31
CA TYR A 478 -8.03 4.29 -11.69
C TYR A 478 -9.14 3.63 -10.88
N TYR A 479 -10.27 3.35 -11.51
CA TYR A 479 -11.44 2.75 -10.88
C TYR A 479 -11.45 1.23 -11.11
N THR A 480 -11.54 0.45 -10.06
CA THR A 480 -11.73 -1.00 -10.13
C THR A 480 -13.22 -1.29 -10.22
N LEU A 481 -13.68 -1.69 -11.38
CA LEU A 481 -15.07 -2.01 -11.66
C LEU A 481 -15.32 -3.50 -11.47
N ASN A 482 -15.61 -3.93 -10.26
CA ASN A 482 -15.90 -5.34 -9.93
C ASN A 482 -17.27 -5.75 -10.43
N GLN A 483 -18.27 -4.90 -10.22
CA GLN A 483 -19.66 -5.15 -10.59
C GLN A 483 -20.36 -3.88 -11.07
N LEU A 484 -21.37 -4.06 -11.90
CA LEU A 484 -22.26 -3.01 -12.36
C LEU A 484 -23.42 -2.79 -11.38
N ILE A 485 -24.05 -1.61 -11.42
CA ILE A 485 -25.27 -1.36 -10.69
C ILE A 485 -26.37 -2.29 -11.22
N SER A 486 -26.98 -3.06 -10.34
CA SER A 486 -28.08 -3.96 -10.71
C SER A 486 -29.26 -3.19 -11.29
N ALA A 487 -29.90 -3.73 -12.32
CA ALA A 487 -31.20 -3.25 -12.74
C ALA A 487 -32.20 -3.45 -11.59
N GLN A 488 -32.84 -2.38 -11.16
CA GLN A 488 -33.96 -2.45 -10.20
C GLN A 488 -35.20 -2.97 -10.88
#